data_dbfe06df46b5cd05d0d3fbb6e229d09c
#
_entry.id   dbfe06df46b5cd05d0d3fbb6e229d09c
#
_cell.length_a   1.000
_cell.length_b   1.000
_cell.length_c   1.000
_cell.angle_alpha   90.00
_cell.angle_beta   90.00
_cell.angle_gamma   90.00
#
_symmetry.space_group_name_H-M   'P 1'
#
loop_
_entity.id
_entity.type
_entity.pdbx_description
1 polymer ?
#
loop_
_entity_poly.entity_id
_entity_poly.type
_entity_poly.pdbx_seq_one_letter_code
_entity_poly.pdbx_strand_id
1 'polypeptide(L)'
;MLLSHRARLLELWRIAATYRIDTHFSVEEAPQLQPLVRLIRMHPAAWGKKHQPNAIKYALEDMGTLFLKLGQLLSTRRDLVPPEIIAQLIQLQDKVKSFDSDIAIAQIQDPRHGLGQSIGSLFARFDVKPLAAASIA
;
A
#
# COMPACT_ATOMS: atom_id res chain seq x y z
N MET A 1 -5.29 -16.86 1.10
CA MET A 1 -4.04 -17.58 0.74
C MET A 1 -2.86 -16.67 1.08
N LEU A 2 -2.14 -16.98 2.15
CA LEU A 2 -0.94 -16.24 2.53
C LEU A 2 0.12 -16.48 1.44
N LEU A 3 0.40 -15.47 0.66
CA LEU A 3 1.55 -15.47 -0.25
C LEU A 3 2.79 -15.83 0.56
N SER A 4 3.63 -16.73 0.05
CA SER A 4 4.91 -16.99 0.70
C SER A 4 5.68 -15.67 0.85
N HIS A 5 6.50 -15.52 1.90
CA HIS A 5 7.28 -14.30 2.11
C HIS A 5 8.07 -13.88 0.87
N ARG A 6 8.55 -14.84 0.09
CA ARG A 6 9.25 -14.59 -1.19
C ARG A 6 8.34 -13.96 -2.24
N ALA A 7 7.12 -14.48 -2.41
CA ALA A 7 6.15 -13.93 -3.35
C ALA A 7 5.75 -12.49 -2.98
N ARG A 8 5.60 -12.21 -1.67
CA ARG A 8 5.32 -10.86 -1.18
C ARG A 8 6.46 -9.88 -1.44
N LEU A 9 7.71 -10.29 -1.23
CA LEU A 9 8.87 -9.47 -1.55
C LEU A 9 8.98 -9.16 -3.05
N LEU A 10 8.73 -10.14 -3.90
CA LEU A 10 8.71 -9.93 -5.36
C LEU A 10 7.60 -8.97 -5.79
N GLU A 11 6.43 -9.06 -5.16
CA GLU A 11 5.33 -8.13 -5.41
C GLU A 11 5.69 -6.70 -5.00
N LEU A 12 6.26 -6.50 -3.81
CA LEU A 12 6.72 -5.20 -3.35
C LEU A 12 7.78 -4.60 -4.28
N TRP A 13 8.72 -5.43 -4.72
CA TRP A 13 9.73 -5.02 -5.68
C TRP A 13 9.11 -4.61 -7.02
N ARG A 14 8.16 -5.39 -7.53
CA ARG A 14 7.40 -5.08 -8.76
C ARG A 14 6.65 -3.75 -8.63
N ILE A 15 5.98 -3.50 -7.52
CA ILE A 15 5.24 -2.25 -7.26
C ILE A 15 6.23 -1.07 -7.26
N ALA A 16 7.31 -1.16 -6.51
CA ALA A 16 8.35 -0.12 -6.45
C ALA A 16 8.91 0.23 -7.84
N ALA A 17 9.15 -0.79 -8.67
CA ALA A 17 9.63 -0.63 -10.03
C ALA A 17 8.55 -0.04 -10.96
N THR A 18 7.29 -0.48 -10.82
CA THR A 18 6.18 0.01 -11.63
C THR A 18 5.96 1.51 -11.47
N TYR A 19 6.06 2.00 -10.25
CA TYR A 19 5.89 3.42 -9.94
C TYR A 19 7.18 4.24 -10.03
N ARG A 20 8.32 3.60 -10.31
CA ARG A 20 9.61 4.28 -10.40
C ARG A 20 9.92 5.11 -9.15
N ILE A 21 9.70 4.54 -7.97
CA ILE A 21 9.97 5.25 -6.71
C ILE A 21 11.44 5.64 -6.55
N ASP A 22 12.35 4.97 -7.27
CA ASP A 22 13.77 5.30 -7.36
C ASP A 22 14.05 6.71 -7.88
N THR A 23 13.14 7.29 -8.67
CA THR A 23 13.29 8.63 -9.24
C THR A 23 12.98 9.76 -8.27
N HIS A 24 12.46 9.44 -7.10
CA HIS A 24 12.16 10.40 -6.03
C HIS A 24 13.29 10.53 -5.01
N PHE A 25 14.35 9.72 -5.14
CA PHE A 25 15.50 9.75 -4.25
C PHE A 25 16.75 10.22 -5.00
N SER A 26 17.40 11.25 -4.47
CA SER A 26 18.72 11.67 -4.94
C SER A 26 19.78 10.76 -4.32
N VAL A 27 20.48 10.01 -5.18
CA VAL A 27 21.59 9.16 -4.73
C VAL A 27 22.76 10.01 -4.21
N GLU A 28 22.87 11.27 -4.66
CA GLU A 28 23.89 12.22 -4.21
C GLU A 28 23.62 12.65 -2.77
N GLU A 29 22.36 12.86 -2.39
CA GLU A 29 21.94 13.23 -1.03
C GLU A 29 21.87 12.04 -0.07
N ALA A 30 21.60 10.84 -0.59
CA ALA A 30 21.46 9.62 0.19
C ALA A 30 22.19 8.43 -0.46
N PRO A 31 23.54 8.39 -0.43
CA PRO A 31 24.34 7.34 -1.08
C PRO A 31 24.01 5.92 -0.58
N GLN A 32 23.55 5.79 0.67
CA GLN A 32 23.12 4.52 1.26
C GLN A 32 21.93 3.89 0.55
N LEU A 33 21.14 4.65 -0.20
CA LEU A 33 20.01 4.15 -0.98
C LEU A 33 20.41 3.61 -2.36
N GLN A 34 21.67 3.76 -2.77
CA GLN A 34 22.14 3.32 -4.08
C GLN A 34 21.85 1.83 -4.39
N PRO A 35 22.04 0.87 -3.46
CA PRO A 35 21.70 -0.53 -3.72
C PRO A 35 20.20 -0.73 -4.01
N LEU A 36 19.33 -0.03 -3.26
CA LEU A 36 17.89 -0.07 -3.44
C LEU A 36 17.47 0.51 -4.80
N VAL A 37 18.02 1.66 -5.16
CA VAL A 37 17.79 2.30 -6.47
C VAL A 37 18.19 1.38 -7.62
N ARG A 38 19.34 0.72 -7.52
CA ARG A 38 19.79 -0.27 -8.53
C ARG A 38 18.83 -1.45 -8.61
N LEU A 39 18.42 -2.00 -7.47
CA LEU A 39 17.50 -3.13 -7.40
C LEU A 39 16.16 -2.80 -8.10
N ILE A 40 15.61 -1.62 -7.87
CA ILE A 40 14.37 -1.16 -8.51
C ILE A 40 14.56 -1.04 -10.03
N ARG A 41 15.65 -0.45 -10.49
CA ARG A 41 15.93 -0.26 -11.92
C ARG A 41 16.18 -1.56 -12.68
N MET A 42 16.62 -2.61 -12.02
CA MET A 42 16.83 -3.93 -12.61
C MET A 42 15.52 -4.65 -12.95
N HIS A 43 14.41 -4.28 -12.32
CA HIS A 43 13.14 -4.95 -12.57
C HIS A 43 12.54 -4.53 -13.93
N PRO A 44 12.08 -5.48 -14.78
CA PRO A 44 11.51 -5.16 -16.09
C PRO A 44 10.33 -4.18 -16.06
N ALA A 45 9.55 -4.17 -14.98
CA ALA A 45 8.44 -3.22 -14.80
C ALA A 45 8.89 -1.75 -14.71
N ALA A 46 10.17 -1.47 -14.47
CA ALA A 46 10.73 -0.12 -14.48
C ALA A 46 11.10 0.38 -15.89
N TRP A 47 11.26 -0.53 -16.84
CA TRP A 47 11.80 -0.19 -18.16
C TRP A 47 10.80 0.63 -18.98
N GLY A 48 11.31 1.67 -19.63
CA GLY A 48 10.49 2.57 -20.44
C GLY A 48 9.55 3.50 -19.66
N LYS A 49 9.50 3.41 -18.33
CA LYS A 49 8.68 4.28 -17.50
C LYS A 49 9.44 5.52 -17.05
N LYS A 50 8.74 6.64 -17.07
CA LYS A 50 9.26 7.94 -16.63
C LYS A 50 8.86 8.21 -15.18
N HIS A 51 9.47 9.24 -14.60
CA HIS A 51 9.05 9.82 -13.33
C HIS A 51 7.55 10.16 -13.34
N GLN A 52 6.83 9.79 -12.30
CA GLN A 52 5.39 10.05 -12.15
C GLN A 52 5.16 10.91 -10.90
N PRO A 53 4.43 12.02 -11.00
CA PRO A 53 3.98 12.74 -9.82
C PRO A 53 3.10 11.81 -8.95
N ASN A 54 3.21 11.93 -7.64
CA ASN A 54 2.51 11.10 -6.67
C ASN A 54 2.81 9.59 -6.74
N ALA A 55 3.91 9.18 -7.37
CA ALA A 55 4.30 7.77 -7.50
C ALA A 55 4.45 7.07 -6.14
N ILE A 56 5.01 7.75 -5.14
CA ILE A 56 5.17 7.22 -3.78
C ILE A 56 3.81 6.96 -3.14
N LYS A 57 2.86 7.89 -3.26
CA LYS A 57 1.50 7.71 -2.78
C LYS A 57 0.86 6.44 -3.36
N TYR A 58 0.84 6.32 -4.69
CA TYR A 58 0.23 5.17 -5.36
C TYR A 58 0.95 3.86 -5.05
N ALA A 59 2.29 3.88 -4.95
CA ALA A 59 3.06 2.72 -4.56
C ALA A 59 2.68 2.23 -3.15
N LEU A 60 2.56 3.13 -2.17
CA LEU A 60 2.18 2.79 -0.80
C LEU A 60 0.74 2.27 -0.71
N GLU A 61 -0.19 2.82 -1.50
CA GLU A 61 -1.56 2.32 -1.62
C GLU A 61 -1.58 0.87 -2.13
N ASP A 62 -0.85 0.58 -3.20
CA ASP A 62 -0.77 -0.77 -3.78
C ASP A 62 0.02 -1.76 -2.91
N MET A 63 1.00 -1.29 -2.14
CA MET A 63 1.75 -2.10 -1.19
C MET A 63 0.90 -2.54 0.01
N GLY A 64 -0.25 -1.92 0.24
CA GLY A 64 -1.24 -2.31 1.23
C GLY A 64 -1.15 -1.57 2.57
N THR A 65 -2.03 -1.96 3.48
CA THR A 65 -2.37 -1.22 4.71
C THR A 65 -1.16 -0.88 5.60
N LEU A 66 -0.20 -1.79 5.74
CA LEU A 66 1.01 -1.55 6.53
C LEU A 66 1.82 -0.38 5.97
N PHE A 67 1.98 -0.33 4.65
CA PHE A 67 2.72 0.73 3.97
C PHE A 67 1.95 2.05 3.95
N LEU A 68 0.62 2.00 3.87
CA LEU A 68 -0.23 3.18 4.09
C LEU A 68 0.01 3.80 5.47
N LYS A 69 -0.01 2.97 6.52
CA LYS A 69 0.28 3.40 7.89
C LYS A 69 1.67 4.01 8.03
N LEU A 70 2.67 3.36 7.43
CA LEU A 70 4.03 3.88 7.40
C LEU A 70 4.09 5.24 6.71
N GLY A 71 3.45 5.39 5.54
CA GLY A 71 3.37 6.66 4.82
C GLY A 71 2.69 7.76 5.62
N GLN A 72 1.57 7.45 6.29
CA GLN A 72 0.89 8.37 7.19
C GLN A 72 1.78 8.82 8.36
N LEU A 73 2.52 7.90 8.97
CA LEU A 73 3.47 8.21 10.03
C LEU A 73 4.59 9.13 9.51
N LEU A 74 5.18 8.79 8.35
CA LEU A 74 6.25 9.56 7.75
C LEU A 74 5.81 10.96 7.31
N SER A 75 4.52 11.15 6.97
CA SER A 75 3.97 12.47 6.60
C SER A 75 4.08 13.50 7.73
N THR A 76 4.16 13.05 8.99
CA THR A 76 4.34 13.92 10.16
C THR A 76 5.81 14.21 10.49
N ARG A 77 6.74 13.47 9.88
CA ARG A 77 8.18 13.52 10.17
C ARG A 77 8.94 14.31 9.09
N ARG A 78 8.79 15.63 9.12
CA ARG A 78 9.45 16.56 8.19
C ARG A 78 10.97 16.62 8.36
N ASP A 79 11.47 16.09 9.46
CA ASP A 79 12.90 15.95 9.76
C ASP A 79 13.56 14.79 9.01
N LEU A 80 12.78 13.78 8.60
CA LEU A 80 13.28 12.55 7.97
C LEU A 80 13.03 12.47 6.46
N VAL A 81 12.10 13.25 5.95
CA VAL A 81 11.55 13.06 4.60
C VAL A 81 11.56 14.39 3.85
N PRO A 82 12.05 14.42 2.59
CA PRO A 82 12.04 15.64 1.76
C PRO A 82 10.64 16.21 1.57
N PRO A 83 10.50 17.55 1.42
CA PRO A 83 9.20 18.23 1.30
C PRO A 83 8.32 17.71 0.15
N GLU A 84 8.93 17.33 -0.98
CA GLU A 84 8.23 16.82 -2.16
C GLU A 84 7.57 15.47 -1.88
N ILE A 85 8.22 14.64 -1.07
CA ILE A 85 7.68 13.35 -0.62
C ILE A 85 6.61 13.57 0.44
N ILE A 86 6.81 14.48 1.38
CA ILE A 86 5.81 14.85 2.39
C ILE A 86 4.49 15.29 1.71
N ALA A 87 4.55 16.10 0.67
CA ALA A 87 3.38 16.55 -0.06
C ALA A 87 2.56 15.38 -0.67
N GLN A 88 3.21 14.30 -1.08
CA GLN A 88 2.55 13.08 -1.55
C GLN A 88 1.96 12.27 -0.36
N LEU A 89 2.70 12.17 0.74
CA LEU A 89 2.29 11.37 1.90
C LEU A 89 1.10 11.97 2.66
N ILE A 90 0.98 13.29 2.71
CA ILE A 90 -0.18 13.98 3.32
C ILE A 90 -1.48 13.54 2.64
N GLN A 91 -1.47 13.30 1.34
CA GLN A 91 -2.64 12.84 0.59
C GLN A 91 -3.11 11.44 0.98
N LEU A 92 -2.29 10.64 1.69
CA LEU A 92 -2.69 9.33 2.23
C LEU A 92 -3.60 9.45 3.46
N GLN A 93 -3.69 10.61 4.08
CA GLN A 93 -4.47 10.79 5.30
C GLN A 93 -5.99 10.84 5.03
N ASP A 94 -6.40 11.21 3.81
CA ASP A 94 -7.78 11.57 3.53
C ASP A 94 -8.65 10.48 2.88
N LYS A 95 -8.06 9.40 2.33
CA LYS A 95 -8.86 8.37 1.63
C LYS A 95 -8.22 6.98 1.70
N VAL A 96 -8.68 6.17 2.62
CA VAL A 96 -8.51 4.71 2.50
C VAL A 96 -9.54 4.21 1.48
N LYS A 97 -9.06 3.64 0.38
CA LYS A 97 -9.92 3.02 -0.62
C LYS A 97 -10.64 1.84 0.04
N SER A 98 -11.98 1.87 0.07
CA SER A 98 -12.77 0.74 0.55
C SER A 98 -12.53 -0.47 -0.35
N PHE A 99 -12.40 -1.65 0.25
CA PHE A 99 -12.41 -2.90 -0.51
C PHE A 99 -13.86 -3.36 -0.77
N ASP A 100 -14.02 -4.28 -1.70
CA ASP A 100 -15.33 -4.79 -2.11
C ASP A 100 -16.05 -5.45 -0.93
N SER A 101 -17.30 -5.09 -0.73
CA SER A 101 -18.15 -5.63 0.34
C SER A 101 -18.33 -7.14 0.24
N ASP A 102 -18.34 -7.70 -0.97
CA ASP A 102 -18.45 -9.14 -1.18
C ASP A 102 -17.24 -9.90 -0.64
N ILE A 103 -16.04 -9.30 -0.75
CA ILE A 103 -14.82 -9.84 -0.15
C ILE A 103 -14.91 -9.83 1.38
N ALA A 104 -15.42 -8.74 1.96
CA ALA A 104 -15.63 -8.63 3.40
C ALA A 104 -16.61 -9.70 3.92
N ILE A 105 -17.74 -9.86 3.24
CA ILE A 105 -18.75 -10.85 3.58
C ILE A 105 -18.17 -12.26 3.49
N ALA A 106 -17.48 -12.58 2.40
CA ALA A 106 -16.82 -13.87 2.22
C ALA A 106 -15.82 -14.16 3.33
N GLN A 107 -15.06 -13.15 3.77
CA GLN A 107 -14.10 -13.28 4.84
C GLN A 107 -14.76 -13.52 6.21
N ILE A 108 -15.86 -12.83 6.50
CA ILE A 108 -16.64 -13.06 7.74
C ILE A 108 -17.23 -14.49 7.76
N GLN A 109 -17.70 -14.99 6.62
CA GLN A 109 -18.30 -16.31 6.50
C GLN A 109 -17.30 -17.46 6.36
N ASP A 110 -16.00 -17.18 6.16
CA ASP A 110 -14.96 -18.19 6.04
C ASP A 110 -14.89 -19.05 7.30
N PRO A 111 -15.06 -20.39 7.22
CA PRO A 111 -15.01 -21.27 8.39
C PRO A 111 -13.61 -21.40 9.02
N ARG A 112 -12.54 -21.01 8.31
CA ARG A 112 -11.15 -21.13 8.78
C ARG A 112 -10.61 -19.84 9.41
N HIS A 113 -11.01 -18.69 8.88
CA HIS A 113 -10.42 -17.40 9.24
C HIS A 113 -11.47 -16.36 9.67
N GLY A 114 -12.75 -16.67 9.50
CA GLY A 114 -13.89 -15.84 9.88
C GLY A 114 -14.75 -16.50 10.95
N LEU A 115 -16.03 -16.17 10.96
CA LEU A 115 -17.02 -16.69 11.94
C LEU A 115 -17.68 -18.00 11.48
N GLY A 116 -17.49 -18.43 10.25
CA GLY A 116 -17.97 -19.71 9.72
C GLY A 116 -19.48 -19.84 9.59
N GLN A 117 -20.22 -18.74 9.67
CA GLN A 117 -21.67 -18.71 9.61
C GLN A 117 -22.14 -17.64 8.60
N SER A 118 -23.36 -17.80 8.09
CA SER A 118 -23.94 -16.82 7.16
C SER A 118 -24.21 -15.48 7.86
N ILE A 119 -24.09 -14.38 7.12
CA ILE A 119 -24.40 -13.03 7.64
C ILE A 119 -25.81 -12.97 8.25
N GLY A 120 -26.80 -13.58 7.60
CA GLY A 120 -28.20 -13.57 8.08
C GLY A 120 -28.42 -14.35 9.37
N SER A 121 -27.54 -15.32 9.72
CA SER A 121 -27.59 -16.02 11.00
C SER A 121 -26.87 -15.28 12.12
N LEU A 122 -25.86 -14.46 11.77
CA LEU A 122 -25.02 -13.73 12.73
C LEU A 122 -25.62 -12.38 13.13
N PHE A 123 -26.28 -11.70 12.17
CA PHE A 123 -26.74 -10.32 12.37
C PHE A 123 -28.21 -10.18 12.01
N ALA A 124 -28.98 -9.55 12.90
CA ALA A 124 -30.39 -9.22 12.65
C ALA A 124 -30.52 -8.17 11.51
N ARG A 125 -29.53 -7.33 11.34
CA ARG A 125 -29.40 -6.35 10.26
C ARG A 125 -27.94 -6.20 9.86
N PHE A 126 -27.66 -6.22 8.58
CA PHE A 126 -26.32 -6.02 8.03
C PHE A 126 -26.39 -5.11 6.79
N ASP A 127 -25.79 -3.94 6.88
CA ASP A 127 -25.71 -3.01 5.76
C ASP A 127 -24.50 -3.39 4.89
N VAL A 128 -24.75 -3.78 3.64
CA VAL A 128 -23.71 -4.20 2.68
C VAL A 128 -22.76 -3.04 2.35
N LYS A 129 -23.28 -1.81 2.32
CA LYS A 129 -22.46 -0.62 2.06
C LYS A 129 -21.66 -0.26 3.32
N PRO A 130 -20.32 -0.21 3.25
CA PRO A 130 -19.50 0.16 4.39
C PRO A 130 -19.77 1.61 4.81
N LEU A 131 -19.85 1.83 6.10
CA LEU A 131 -19.98 3.17 6.69
C LEU A 131 -18.72 4.00 6.48
N ALA A 132 -17.57 3.36 6.66
CA ALA A 132 -16.24 3.94 6.47
C ALA A 132 -15.24 2.84 6.13
N ALA A 133 -14.10 3.25 5.58
CA ALA A 133 -12.96 2.36 5.40
C ALA A 133 -11.76 2.95 6.15
N ALA A 134 -11.13 2.13 6.98
CA ALA A 134 -9.95 2.49 7.74
C ALA A 134 -8.95 1.32 7.74
N SER A 135 -7.73 1.61 8.16
CA SER A 135 -6.68 0.58 8.21
C SER A 135 -6.90 -0.42 9.36
N ILE A 136 -7.71 -0.04 10.33
CA ILE A 136 -8.22 -0.88 11.41
C ILE A 136 -9.67 -0.41 11.63
N ALA A 137 -10.60 -1.18 11.20
CA ALA A 137 -12.02 -1.01 11.45
C ALA A 137 -12.60 -2.36 11.85
#